data_fb8b8daed836f25921ba431e19864aee
#
_entry.id   fb8b8daed836f25921ba431e19864aee
#
_cell.length_a   1.000
_cell.length_b   1.000
_cell.length_c   1.000
_cell.angle_alpha   90.00
_cell.angle_beta   90.00
_cell.angle_gamma   90.00
#
_symmetry.space_group_name_H-M   'P 1'
#
loop_
_entity.id
_entity.type
_entity.pdbx_description
1 polymer ?
#
loop_
_entity_poly.entity_id
_entity_poly.type
_entity_poly.pdbx_seq_one_letter_code
_entity_poly.pdbx_strand_id
1 'polypeptide(L)'
;EKKASKGLLENWTPGRYEDALQEAGDSAEERFLLATKEIINDQVSAGIDVPTDGEVRRENYIHYQCRRLIGVSFQDVTHRSVRDGAFEADLPTVVSPISLEETRLNIDWKVAQQFTKKPVKITLPGPMTIADSIANSYYSDDKTMGADLAEALNKEVKALAEAGCKYIQ
;
A
#
# COMPACT_ATOMS: atom_id res chain seq x y z
N GLU A 1 18.90 -22.99 -2.78
CA GLU A 1 17.92 -22.11 -2.10
C GLU A 1 18.07 -20.61 -2.46
N LYS A 2 19.28 -20.10 -2.77
CA LYS A 2 19.49 -18.70 -3.17
C LYS A 2 19.04 -18.36 -4.61
N LYS A 3 18.81 -19.34 -5.49
CA LYS A 3 18.40 -19.11 -6.89
C LYS A 3 16.90 -18.87 -7.09
N ALA A 4 16.03 -19.37 -6.21
CA ALA A 4 14.58 -19.21 -6.35
C ALA A 4 14.07 -17.83 -5.94
N SER A 5 14.76 -17.13 -5.03
CA SER A 5 14.36 -15.79 -4.59
C SER A 5 14.77 -14.66 -5.56
N LYS A 6 15.83 -14.87 -6.36
CA LYS A 6 16.29 -13.88 -7.33
C LYS A 6 15.30 -13.63 -8.47
N GLY A 7 14.65 -14.68 -8.99
CA GLY A 7 13.73 -14.56 -10.12
C GLY A 7 12.41 -13.86 -9.82
N LEU A 8 11.97 -13.85 -8.56
CA LEU A 8 10.74 -13.16 -8.12
C LEU A 8 10.94 -11.64 -7.98
N LEU A 9 12.15 -11.20 -7.59
CA LEU A 9 12.47 -9.78 -7.43
C LEU A 9 12.90 -9.12 -8.74
N GLU A 10 13.56 -9.86 -9.65
CA GLU A 10 14.02 -9.35 -10.96
C GLU A 10 12.87 -9.01 -11.92
N ASN A 11 11.67 -9.53 -11.71
CA ASN A 11 10.50 -9.28 -12.55
C ASN A 11 9.52 -8.26 -11.97
N TRP A 12 9.83 -7.67 -10.82
CA TRP A 12 8.94 -6.73 -10.16
C TRP A 12 9.38 -5.28 -10.49
N THR A 13 8.66 -4.66 -11.42
CA THR A 13 8.82 -3.22 -11.73
C THR A 13 7.59 -2.46 -11.23
N PRO A 14 7.75 -1.21 -10.76
CA PRO A 14 6.65 -0.39 -10.29
C PRO A 14 5.45 -0.26 -11.24
N GLY A 15 5.66 -0.33 -12.56
CA GLY A 15 4.59 -0.23 -13.58
C GLY A 15 3.73 -1.48 -13.77
N ARG A 16 4.23 -2.67 -13.45
CA ARG A 16 3.54 -3.94 -13.77
C ARG A 16 2.19 -4.13 -13.07
N TYR A 17 1.99 -3.53 -11.93
CA TYR A 17 0.71 -3.61 -11.23
C TYR A 17 -0.41 -2.91 -12.00
N GLU A 18 -0.15 -1.73 -12.51
CA GLU A 18 -1.12 -0.96 -13.31
C GLU A 18 -1.43 -1.67 -14.63
N ASP A 19 -0.40 -2.19 -15.31
CA ASP A 19 -0.57 -2.99 -16.53
C ASP A 19 -1.45 -4.22 -16.27
N ALA A 20 -1.19 -4.95 -15.19
CA ALA A 20 -1.98 -6.12 -14.81
C ALA A 20 -3.43 -5.79 -14.48
N LEU A 21 -3.69 -4.63 -13.84
CA LEU A 21 -5.06 -4.16 -13.60
C LEU A 21 -5.79 -3.80 -14.89
N GLN A 22 -5.10 -3.15 -15.83
CA GLN A 22 -5.66 -2.81 -17.14
C GLN A 22 -5.99 -4.07 -17.95
N GLU A 23 -5.08 -5.05 -17.97
CA GLU A 23 -5.31 -6.34 -18.64
C GLU A 23 -6.48 -7.12 -18.04
N ALA A 24 -6.63 -7.08 -16.71
CA ALA A 24 -7.70 -7.77 -16.01
C ALA A 24 -9.08 -7.07 -16.18
N GLY A 25 -9.08 -5.77 -16.42
CA GLY A 25 -10.28 -4.97 -16.59
C GLY A 25 -11.27 -5.15 -15.42
N ASP A 26 -12.58 -5.22 -15.74
CA ASP A 26 -13.65 -5.37 -14.74
C ASP A 26 -13.52 -6.65 -13.90
N SER A 27 -12.83 -7.68 -14.41
CA SER A 27 -12.62 -8.95 -13.68
C SER A 27 -11.68 -8.80 -12.47
N ALA A 28 -10.85 -7.74 -12.41
CA ALA A 28 -9.96 -7.50 -11.29
C ALA A 28 -10.74 -7.24 -9.99
N GLU A 29 -11.77 -6.40 -10.06
CA GLU A 29 -12.60 -6.06 -8.90
C GLU A 29 -13.34 -7.28 -8.35
N GLU A 30 -13.91 -8.11 -9.22
CA GLU A 30 -14.58 -9.35 -8.83
C GLU A 30 -13.63 -10.32 -8.13
N ARG A 31 -12.41 -10.47 -8.66
CA ARG A 31 -11.36 -11.33 -8.07
C ARG A 31 -10.92 -10.81 -6.70
N PHE A 32 -10.70 -9.50 -6.55
CA PHE A 32 -10.37 -8.90 -5.26
C PHE A 32 -11.47 -9.10 -4.24
N LEU A 33 -12.75 -8.95 -4.65
CA LEU A 33 -13.89 -9.15 -3.77
C LEU A 33 -13.98 -10.60 -3.26
N LEU A 34 -13.81 -11.57 -4.16
CA LEU A 34 -13.82 -13.00 -3.81
C LEU A 34 -12.64 -13.34 -2.89
N ALA A 35 -11.43 -12.93 -3.21
CA ALA A 35 -10.26 -13.20 -2.40
C ALA A 35 -10.34 -12.54 -1.01
N THR A 36 -10.86 -11.29 -0.92
CA THR A 36 -11.10 -10.63 0.37
C THR A 36 -12.09 -11.42 1.21
N LYS A 37 -13.17 -11.91 0.61
CA LYS A 37 -14.18 -12.73 1.30
C LYS A 37 -13.58 -14.03 1.84
N GLU A 38 -12.77 -14.73 1.03
CA GLU A 38 -12.10 -15.96 1.44
C GLU A 38 -11.14 -15.74 2.60
N ILE A 39 -10.26 -14.74 2.49
CA ILE A 39 -9.29 -14.39 3.54
C ILE A 39 -9.99 -14.02 4.86
N ILE A 40 -11.07 -13.25 4.82
CA ILE A 40 -11.84 -12.92 6.03
C ILE A 40 -12.46 -14.18 6.63
N ASN A 41 -13.08 -15.04 5.82
CA ASN A 41 -13.69 -16.28 6.29
C ASN A 41 -12.67 -17.22 6.93
N ASP A 42 -11.48 -17.36 6.35
CA ASP A 42 -10.41 -18.20 6.87
C ASP A 42 -9.93 -17.69 8.23
N GLN A 43 -9.70 -16.40 8.37
CA GLN A 43 -9.30 -15.78 9.64
C GLN A 43 -10.37 -15.97 10.73
N VAL A 44 -11.64 -15.73 10.38
CA VAL A 44 -12.76 -15.88 11.31
C VAL A 44 -12.93 -17.36 11.73
N SER A 45 -12.79 -18.29 10.79
CA SER A 45 -12.90 -19.73 11.03
C SER A 45 -11.74 -20.24 11.88
N ALA A 46 -10.55 -19.65 11.73
CA ALA A 46 -9.39 -19.91 12.58
C ALA A 46 -9.50 -19.32 14.00
N GLY A 47 -10.58 -18.60 14.31
CA GLY A 47 -10.83 -18.03 15.64
C GLY A 47 -10.22 -16.63 15.85
N ILE A 48 -9.74 -15.95 14.81
CA ILE A 48 -9.19 -14.59 14.93
C ILE A 48 -10.32 -13.61 15.28
N ASP A 49 -10.13 -12.78 16.31
CA ASP A 49 -11.13 -11.84 16.81
C ASP A 49 -11.11 -10.51 16.05
N VAL A 50 -9.97 -10.12 15.51
CA VAL A 50 -9.78 -8.89 14.73
C VAL A 50 -9.11 -9.26 13.40
N PRO A 51 -9.88 -9.74 12.41
CA PRO A 51 -9.34 -10.08 11.09
C PRO A 51 -8.87 -8.83 10.34
N THR A 52 -8.02 -9.03 9.32
CA THR A 52 -7.58 -7.97 8.40
C THR A 52 -8.15 -8.20 7.00
N ASP A 53 -8.07 -7.20 6.13
CA ASP A 53 -8.40 -7.31 4.71
C ASP A 53 -7.47 -8.26 3.92
N GLY A 54 -6.41 -8.78 4.57
CA GLY A 54 -5.39 -9.62 3.95
C GLY A 54 -4.49 -8.89 2.97
N GLU A 55 -4.64 -7.57 2.86
CA GLU A 55 -3.94 -6.72 1.87
C GLU A 55 -4.11 -7.20 0.42
N VAL A 56 -5.21 -7.89 0.13
CA VAL A 56 -5.47 -8.58 -1.15
C VAL A 56 -5.37 -7.65 -2.36
N ARG A 57 -5.71 -6.36 -2.17
CA ARG A 57 -5.68 -5.35 -3.22
C ARG A 57 -4.31 -4.72 -3.43
N ARG A 58 -3.32 -5.06 -2.61
CA ARG A 58 -2.03 -4.37 -2.54
C ARG A 58 -0.95 -5.21 -3.20
N GLU A 59 -0.37 -4.70 -4.29
CA GLU A 59 0.82 -5.31 -4.89
C GLU A 59 2.02 -5.24 -3.96
N ASN A 60 2.07 -4.17 -3.17
CA ASN A 60 3.08 -3.90 -2.17
C ASN A 60 2.47 -2.95 -1.13
N TYR A 61 2.66 -3.24 0.13
CA TYR A 61 2.15 -2.50 1.28
C TYR A 61 2.43 -0.97 1.21
N ILE A 62 3.63 -0.59 0.78
CA ILE A 62 4.06 0.81 0.69
C ILE A 62 3.62 1.42 -0.63
N HIS A 63 3.89 0.74 -1.75
CA HIS A 63 3.62 1.26 -3.09
C HIS A 63 2.13 1.50 -3.31
N TYR A 64 1.28 0.63 -2.80
CA TYR A 64 -0.18 0.81 -2.87
C TYR A 64 -0.63 2.15 -2.29
N GLN A 65 -0.04 2.58 -1.17
CA GLN A 65 -0.29 3.90 -0.59
C GLN A 65 0.35 5.02 -1.42
N CYS A 66 1.62 4.83 -1.84
CA CYS A 66 2.36 5.83 -2.60
C CYS A 66 1.73 6.19 -3.95
N ARG A 67 1.03 5.24 -4.62
CA ARG A 67 0.37 5.50 -5.91
C ARG A 67 -0.73 6.58 -5.85
N ARG A 68 -1.23 6.87 -4.66
CA ARG A 68 -2.26 7.90 -4.44
C ARG A 68 -1.70 9.22 -3.96
N LEU A 69 -0.43 9.23 -3.61
CA LEU A 69 0.26 10.46 -3.22
C LEU A 69 0.61 11.26 -4.46
N ILE A 70 0.09 12.46 -4.56
CA ILE A 70 0.59 13.46 -5.48
C ILE A 70 2.04 13.72 -5.11
N GLY A 71 2.88 13.94 -6.09
CA GLY A 71 4.31 14.20 -5.89
C GLY A 71 5.19 12.95 -5.91
N VAL A 72 4.62 11.74 -5.88
CA VAL A 72 5.37 10.49 -6.01
C VAL A 72 5.19 9.93 -7.43
N SER A 73 6.29 9.82 -8.16
CA SER A 73 6.32 9.27 -9.52
C SER A 73 6.72 7.79 -9.51
N PHE A 74 5.96 6.97 -10.25
CA PHE A 74 6.27 5.56 -10.55
C PHE A 74 6.89 5.37 -11.93
N GLN A 75 7.03 6.46 -12.70
CA GLN A 75 7.70 6.49 -13.99
C GLN A 75 9.13 7.01 -13.86
N ASP A 76 9.33 8.04 -13.04
CA ASP A 76 10.66 8.56 -12.69
C ASP A 76 11.20 7.77 -11.50
N VAL A 77 11.72 6.57 -11.76
CA VAL A 77 12.28 5.71 -10.71
C VAL A 77 13.75 5.99 -10.50
N THR A 78 14.20 5.83 -9.26
CA THR A 78 15.61 5.96 -8.88
C THR A 78 16.16 4.60 -8.48
N HIS A 79 17.22 4.16 -9.18
CA HIS A 79 17.93 2.93 -8.84
C HIS A 79 18.78 3.13 -7.58
N ARG A 80 18.52 2.35 -6.54
CA ARG A 80 19.23 2.46 -5.26
C ARG A 80 19.48 1.10 -4.63
N SER A 81 20.59 1.04 -3.92
CA SER A 81 20.85 -0.02 -2.95
C SER A 81 20.00 0.19 -1.70
N VAL A 82 19.31 -0.86 -1.26
CA VAL A 82 18.32 -0.83 -0.16
C VAL A 82 18.75 -1.81 0.93
N ARG A 83 18.43 -1.48 2.18
CA ARG A 83 18.75 -2.28 3.37
C ARG A 83 20.24 -2.62 3.48
N ASP A 84 21.07 -1.57 3.55
CA ASP A 84 22.53 -1.68 3.69
C ASP A 84 23.20 -2.56 2.61
N GLY A 85 22.71 -2.48 1.37
CA GLY A 85 23.25 -3.24 0.25
C GLY A 85 22.72 -4.66 0.11
N ALA A 86 21.64 -5.00 0.82
CA ALA A 86 21.04 -6.34 0.74
C ALA A 86 20.46 -6.64 -0.66
N PHE A 87 19.95 -5.62 -1.35
CA PHE A 87 19.46 -5.73 -2.73
C PHE A 87 19.40 -4.36 -3.42
N GLU A 88 19.38 -4.39 -4.75
CA GLU A 88 19.18 -3.22 -5.59
C GLU A 88 17.72 -3.15 -6.03
N ALA A 89 17.13 -1.95 -6.07
CA ALA A 89 15.75 -1.75 -6.49
C ALA A 89 15.55 -0.41 -7.19
N ASP A 90 14.58 -0.39 -8.11
CA ASP A 90 14.06 0.82 -8.73
C ASP A 90 12.94 1.36 -7.85
N LEU A 91 13.18 2.46 -7.17
CA LEU A 91 12.27 3.06 -6.21
C LEU A 91 11.42 4.16 -6.85
N PRO A 92 10.10 4.22 -6.55
CA PRO A 92 9.31 5.41 -6.86
C PRO A 92 9.96 6.65 -6.28
N THR A 93 9.91 7.76 -7.01
CA THR A 93 10.68 8.96 -6.66
C THR A 93 9.74 10.15 -6.37
N VAL A 94 10.01 10.84 -5.28
CA VAL A 94 9.35 12.12 -4.98
C VAL A 94 9.91 13.19 -5.89
N VAL A 95 9.05 13.77 -6.73
CA VAL A 95 9.42 14.76 -7.77
C VAL A 95 8.75 16.13 -7.58
N SER A 96 7.78 16.23 -6.68
CA SER A 96 7.07 17.47 -6.32
C SER A 96 6.49 17.38 -4.91
N PRO A 97 5.85 18.45 -4.36
CA PRO A 97 5.25 18.41 -3.03
C PRO A 97 4.27 17.25 -2.86
N ILE A 98 4.40 16.54 -1.72
CA ILE A 98 3.53 15.40 -1.40
C ILE A 98 2.18 15.90 -0.89
N SER A 99 1.10 15.36 -1.44
CA SER A 99 -0.25 15.55 -0.92
C SER A 99 -1.14 14.33 -1.23
N LEU A 100 -2.33 14.29 -0.63
CA LEU A 100 -3.35 13.29 -0.89
C LEU A 100 -4.68 14.01 -1.19
N GLU A 101 -5.28 13.75 -2.35
CA GLU A 101 -6.60 14.27 -2.72
C GLU A 101 -7.71 13.30 -2.33
N GLU A 102 -7.55 12.03 -2.66
CA GLU A 102 -8.57 11.00 -2.47
C GLU A 102 -8.09 9.90 -1.52
N THR A 103 -8.92 9.56 -0.55
CA THR A 103 -8.69 8.45 0.36
C THR A 103 -9.20 7.14 -0.25
N ARG A 104 -8.54 6.02 0.07
CA ARG A 104 -8.91 4.70 -0.46
C ARG A 104 -9.06 3.63 0.61
N LEU A 105 -8.25 3.65 1.65
CA LEU A 105 -8.26 2.60 2.66
C LEU A 105 -9.60 2.46 3.37
N ASN A 106 -10.35 3.56 3.50
CA ASN A 106 -11.72 3.54 4.01
C ASN A 106 -12.69 2.74 3.12
N ILE A 107 -12.47 2.72 1.80
CA ILE A 107 -13.25 1.93 0.85
C ILE A 107 -12.85 0.46 0.97
N ASP A 108 -11.55 0.16 0.97
CA ASP A 108 -11.03 -1.21 1.11
C ASP A 108 -11.49 -1.83 2.44
N TRP A 109 -11.47 -1.04 3.53
CA TRP A 109 -12.01 -1.46 4.82
C TRP A 109 -13.50 -1.78 4.76
N LYS A 110 -14.33 -0.93 4.14
CA LYS A 110 -15.76 -1.17 3.98
C LYS A 110 -16.04 -2.46 3.21
N VAL A 111 -15.25 -2.74 2.17
CA VAL A 111 -15.33 -3.99 1.41
C VAL A 111 -15.03 -5.19 2.30
N ALA A 112 -13.98 -5.15 3.09
CA ALA A 112 -13.62 -6.23 3.99
C ALA A 112 -14.66 -6.41 5.13
N GLN A 113 -15.11 -5.30 5.74
CA GLN A 113 -16.04 -5.31 6.87
C GLN A 113 -17.41 -5.93 6.52
N GLN A 114 -17.83 -5.90 5.26
CA GLN A 114 -19.12 -6.50 4.86
C GLN A 114 -19.17 -8.03 5.01
N PHE A 115 -18.02 -8.70 5.08
CA PHE A 115 -17.94 -10.17 5.14
C PHE A 115 -17.90 -10.72 6.57
N THR A 116 -17.86 -9.87 7.60
CA THR A 116 -17.84 -10.32 8.99
C THR A 116 -18.50 -9.32 9.94
N LYS A 117 -19.06 -9.86 11.05
CA LYS A 117 -19.52 -9.03 12.18
C LYS A 117 -18.40 -8.67 13.15
N LYS A 118 -17.24 -9.36 13.08
CA LYS A 118 -16.04 -9.01 13.85
C LYS A 118 -15.44 -7.72 13.32
N PRO A 119 -14.83 -6.89 14.18
CA PRO A 119 -14.21 -5.64 13.72
C PRO A 119 -12.98 -5.95 12.86
N VAL A 120 -12.95 -5.44 11.65
CA VAL A 120 -11.80 -5.59 10.74
C VAL A 120 -10.77 -4.50 11.03
N LYS A 121 -9.51 -4.91 11.10
CA LYS A 121 -8.34 -4.04 11.18
C LYS A 121 -7.83 -3.71 9.79
N ILE A 122 -7.40 -2.45 9.59
CA ILE A 122 -6.68 -2.03 8.38
C ILE A 122 -5.25 -1.61 8.73
N THR A 123 -4.32 -1.91 7.86
CA THR A 123 -2.91 -1.53 7.97
C THR A 123 -2.59 -0.33 7.08
N LEU A 124 -1.68 0.52 7.52
CA LEU A 124 -1.27 1.75 6.85
C LEU A 124 0.22 1.98 7.13
N PRO A 125 1.08 2.19 6.11
CA PRO A 125 2.48 2.48 6.37
C PRO A 125 2.64 3.84 7.03
N GLY A 126 3.53 3.93 8.01
CA GLY A 126 3.88 5.21 8.64
C GLY A 126 4.75 6.10 7.73
N PRO A 127 4.83 7.42 8.02
CA PRO A 127 5.64 8.35 7.22
C PRO A 127 7.11 7.92 7.09
N MET A 128 7.72 7.45 8.18
CA MET A 128 9.11 6.96 8.18
C MET A 128 9.28 5.74 7.27
N THR A 129 8.34 4.79 7.35
CA THR A 129 8.38 3.58 6.51
C THR A 129 8.31 3.92 5.04
N ILE A 130 7.48 4.91 4.66
CA ILE A 130 7.42 5.38 3.28
C ILE A 130 8.71 6.09 2.90
N ALA A 131 9.19 7.04 3.71
CA ALA A 131 10.41 7.81 3.44
C ALA A 131 11.64 6.91 3.23
N ASP A 132 11.78 5.83 4.02
CA ASP A 132 12.86 4.85 3.89
C ASP A 132 12.73 3.93 2.65
N SER A 133 11.57 3.91 2.02
CA SER A 133 11.24 2.95 0.95
C SER A 133 11.04 3.58 -0.43
N ILE A 134 11.12 4.90 -0.54
CA ILE A 134 11.05 5.65 -1.79
C ILE A 134 12.28 6.54 -1.95
N ALA A 135 12.52 7.03 -3.17
CA ALA A 135 13.57 8.01 -3.41
C ALA A 135 13.03 9.44 -3.30
N ASN A 136 13.89 10.37 -2.95
CA ASN A 136 13.56 11.79 -2.85
C ASN A 136 14.47 12.60 -3.79
N SER A 137 13.86 13.33 -4.73
CA SER A 137 14.56 14.30 -5.60
C SER A 137 13.99 15.71 -5.48
N TYR A 138 13.00 15.94 -4.62
CA TYR A 138 12.34 17.23 -4.46
C TYR A 138 12.67 17.93 -3.14
N TYR A 139 12.53 17.24 -2.02
CA TYR A 139 12.75 17.86 -0.70
C TYR A 139 14.23 17.96 -0.38
N SER A 140 14.63 19.11 0.23
CA SER A 140 16.00 19.34 0.70
C SER A 140 16.33 18.59 1.99
N ASP A 141 15.31 18.15 2.73
CA ASP A 141 15.48 17.41 3.99
C ASP A 141 14.32 16.43 4.24
N ASP A 142 14.63 15.34 4.93
CA ASP A 142 13.69 14.27 5.23
C ASP A 142 12.61 14.69 6.26
N LYS A 143 12.87 15.68 7.08
CA LYS A 143 11.91 16.16 8.07
C LYS A 143 10.72 16.86 7.41
N THR A 144 10.99 17.70 6.43
CA THR A 144 9.94 18.38 5.64
C THR A 144 9.14 17.35 4.82
N MET A 145 9.82 16.42 4.15
CA MET A 145 9.16 15.32 3.44
C MET A 145 8.29 14.47 4.38
N GLY A 146 8.81 14.13 5.56
CA GLY A 146 8.09 13.36 6.58
C GLY A 146 6.86 14.08 7.13
N ALA A 147 6.90 15.41 7.23
CA ALA A 147 5.75 16.21 7.66
C ALA A 147 4.62 16.19 6.62
N ASP A 148 4.94 16.36 5.34
CA ASP A 148 3.95 16.30 4.25
C ASP A 148 3.37 14.89 4.10
N LEU A 149 4.20 13.85 4.24
CA LEU A 149 3.73 12.46 4.31
C LEU A 149 2.76 12.25 5.47
N ALA A 150 3.08 12.77 6.66
CA ALA A 150 2.22 12.64 7.84
C ALA A 150 0.88 13.36 7.65
N GLU A 151 0.88 14.54 7.02
CA GLU A 151 -0.36 15.25 6.69
C GLU A 151 -1.21 14.47 5.69
N ALA A 152 -0.61 13.93 4.63
CA ALA A 152 -1.29 13.11 3.64
C ALA A 152 -1.89 11.83 4.26
N LEU A 153 -1.12 11.10 5.06
CA LEU A 153 -1.59 9.88 5.73
C LEU A 153 -2.66 10.15 6.80
N ASN A 154 -2.62 11.31 7.46
CA ASN A 154 -3.65 11.71 8.42
C ASN A 154 -5.03 11.82 7.76
N LYS A 155 -5.13 12.15 6.47
CA LYS A 155 -6.39 12.13 5.73
C LYS A 155 -6.96 10.72 5.61
N GLU A 156 -6.11 9.71 5.32
CA GLU A 156 -6.51 8.29 5.32
C GLU A 156 -7.00 7.83 6.70
N VAL A 157 -6.26 8.17 7.77
CA VAL A 157 -6.64 7.80 9.15
C VAL A 157 -7.98 8.40 9.53
N LYS A 158 -8.22 9.67 9.20
CA LYS A 158 -9.51 10.33 9.46
C LYS A 158 -10.65 9.69 8.68
N ALA A 159 -10.45 9.42 7.39
CA ALA A 159 -11.45 8.77 6.55
C ALA A 159 -11.79 7.34 7.03
N LEU A 160 -10.80 6.59 7.51
CA LEU A 160 -11.02 5.28 8.15
C LEU A 160 -11.84 5.42 9.44
N ALA A 161 -11.50 6.36 10.31
CA ALA A 161 -12.23 6.60 11.55
C ALA A 161 -13.68 7.03 11.28
N GLU A 162 -13.90 7.94 10.34
CA GLU A 162 -15.24 8.39 9.90
C GLU A 162 -16.06 7.25 9.28
N ALA A 163 -15.40 6.32 8.58
CA ALA A 163 -16.04 5.13 8.05
C ALA A 163 -16.47 4.13 9.14
N GLY A 164 -15.96 4.25 10.37
CA GLY A 164 -16.24 3.38 11.50
C GLY A 164 -15.18 2.32 11.79
N CYS A 165 -14.00 2.40 11.15
CA CYS A 165 -12.88 1.51 11.42
C CYS A 165 -12.34 1.73 12.85
N LYS A 166 -12.38 0.67 13.67
CA LYS A 166 -11.96 0.75 15.09
C LYS A 166 -10.49 0.43 15.31
N TYR A 167 -9.87 -0.27 14.37
CA TYR A 167 -8.49 -0.76 14.50
C TYR A 167 -7.69 -0.35 13.26
N ILE A 168 -6.82 0.62 13.44
CA ILE A 168 -5.89 1.12 12.42
C ILE A 168 -4.48 0.85 12.94
N GLN A 169 -3.67 0.17 12.15
CA GLN A 169 -2.29 -0.19 12.49
C GLN A 169 -1.32 0.44 11.52
#